data_99aaa29b54e85f9c10584d9d2ddee8fd
#
_entry.id   99aaa29b54e85f9c10584d9d2ddee8fd
#
_cell.length_a   1.000
_cell.length_b   1.000
_cell.length_c   1.000
_cell.angle_alpha   90.00
_cell.angle_beta   90.00
_cell.angle_gamma   90.00
#
_symmetry.space_group_name_H-M   'P 1'
#
loop_
_entity.id
_entity.type
_entity.pdbx_description
1 polymer ?
#
loop_
_entity_poly.entity_id
_entity_poly.type
_entity_poly.pdbx_seq_one_letter_code
_entity_poly.pdbx_strand_id
1 'polypeptide(L)'
;MRIPRAALAGGAAVSLLLMTACTTDTPQETEAGAESPTPEQEWFDQAEYDEQLAQRDIEPEGPEDEPWLQAIEPEMVDTSEFRLEGEEAEEPTVCFSNASVSNPWRVTGWITMQQQVEVFQESGDIGEFRVSDAADDDNQQISDIQAFVDAGDCAAIIISPSTTATLTPAVETACESGVPVIVFDRGVNTDCAVTFIHPIGGYAYGADAAEFLVDELEPGSTVLALRILPGVDVLEHRWAAAQQVFDDSDLEVLGFEFTEGDGAQIKDLVTQHIQRGAVDGIWMDAGDGAVAALEAFEDAGQPYPVISGEDELSFMRKWQEEDITAIAPVYSNFQWRTPIIAATQILDGEEVPREWVLPQEPITAENRDEYLERNEDMPSLHYAQFGGEDLPGFPEAWQDR
;
A
#
# COMPACT_ATOMS: atom_id res chain seq x y z
N MET A 1 57.65 -9.10 23.34
CA MET A 1 58.84 -9.63 22.69
C MET A 1 58.96 -9.05 21.29
N ARG A 2 60.07 -8.52 20.93
CA ARG A 2 60.43 -7.53 19.88
C ARG A 2 60.08 -7.91 18.44
N ILE A 3 59.70 -6.87 17.68
CA ILE A 3 59.67 -6.70 16.21
C ILE A 3 61.08 -7.03 15.57
N PRO A 4 61.21 -7.40 14.26
CA PRO A 4 61.49 -6.28 13.36
C PRO A 4 60.84 -6.31 11.96
N ARG A 5 60.77 -5.07 11.41
CA ARG A 5 60.54 -4.70 10.00
C ARG A 5 61.68 -5.07 9.10
N ALA A 6 61.38 -5.29 7.80
CA ALA A 6 62.34 -5.01 6.70
C ALA A 6 61.59 -4.52 5.47
N ALA A 7 61.96 -3.36 4.97
CA ALA A 7 61.61 -2.77 3.70
C ALA A 7 62.69 -3.10 2.67
N LEU A 8 62.33 -3.19 1.39
CA LEU A 8 63.25 -2.93 0.27
C LEU A 8 62.47 -2.46 -0.96
N ALA A 9 63.02 -1.42 -1.56
CA ALA A 9 62.55 -0.65 -2.69
C ALA A 9 63.24 -1.06 -3.99
N GLY A 10 62.73 -0.55 -5.10
CA GLY A 10 63.39 -0.43 -6.42
C GLY A 10 62.56 -1.09 -7.52
N GLY A 11 62.29 -0.54 -8.68
CA GLY A 11 62.84 0.58 -9.40
C GLY A 11 62.20 0.59 -10.80
N ALA A 12 62.14 1.73 -11.42
CA ALA A 12 61.52 2.11 -12.66
C ALA A 12 62.09 1.44 -13.94
N ALA A 13 61.22 1.33 -14.97
CA ALA A 13 61.66 1.49 -16.37
C ALA A 13 60.51 1.95 -17.27
N VAL A 14 60.69 3.10 -17.85
CA VAL A 14 59.90 3.75 -18.90
C VAL A 14 60.30 3.13 -20.25
N SER A 15 59.32 2.85 -21.11
CA SER A 15 59.59 2.73 -22.56
C SER A 15 58.40 3.30 -23.33
N LEU A 16 58.65 4.43 -23.94
CA LEU A 16 57.85 5.15 -24.91
C LEU A 16 58.02 4.45 -26.28
N LEU A 17 56.94 4.13 -26.94
CA LEU A 17 56.89 3.85 -28.38
C LEU A 17 55.70 4.56 -29.00
N LEU A 18 56.04 5.63 -29.73
CA LEU A 18 55.12 6.32 -30.65
C LEU A 18 54.98 5.48 -31.94
N MET A 19 53.77 5.18 -32.34
CA MET A 19 53.44 4.92 -33.75
C MET A 19 52.18 5.69 -34.11
N THR A 20 52.32 6.67 -34.96
CA THR A 20 51.30 7.40 -35.70
C THR A 20 50.74 6.52 -36.81
N ALA A 21 49.40 6.34 -36.84
CA ALA A 21 48.67 5.95 -38.04
C ALA A 21 47.41 6.80 -38.14
N CYS A 22 47.35 7.62 -39.18
CA CYS A 22 46.16 8.36 -39.60
C CYS A 22 45.16 7.37 -40.18
N THR A 23 43.95 7.37 -39.65
CA THR A 23 42.77 6.89 -40.37
C THR A 23 41.62 7.88 -40.15
N THR A 24 40.99 8.21 -41.27
CA THR A 24 39.92 9.18 -41.43
C THR A 24 38.70 8.88 -40.55
N ASP A 25 38.37 9.87 -39.73
CA ASP A 25 37.17 9.90 -38.91
C ASP A 25 35.92 10.13 -39.77
N THR A 26 35.00 9.16 -39.72
CA THR A 26 33.59 9.40 -40.00
C THR A 26 32.93 9.70 -38.64
N PRO A 27 32.11 10.75 -38.48
CA PRO A 27 31.44 11.00 -37.23
C PRO A 27 30.43 9.88 -36.98
N GLN A 28 30.71 9.04 -35.98
CA GLN A 28 29.75 8.14 -35.39
C GLN A 28 28.81 9.00 -34.49
N GLU A 29 27.58 9.12 -34.88
CA GLU A 29 26.55 9.67 -34.02
C GLU A 29 26.54 8.86 -32.71
N THR A 30 26.95 9.52 -31.66
CA THR A 30 26.76 9.02 -30.28
C THR A 30 25.26 9.01 -30.05
N GLU A 31 24.68 7.83 -30.03
CA GLU A 31 23.36 7.65 -29.38
C GLU A 31 23.48 8.27 -27.99
N ALA A 32 22.62 9.24 -27.73
CA ALA A 32 22.47 9.80 -26.39
C ALA A 32 22.17 8.60 -25.48
N GLY A 33 23.07 8.31 -24.55
CA GLY A 33 22.84 7.30 -23.54
C GLY A 33 21.57 7.67 -22.82
N ALA A 34 20.58 6.78 -22.80
CA ALA A 34 19.45 6.90 -21.90
C ALA A 34 20.03 7.08 -20.48
N GLU A 35 19.75 8.20 -19.86
CA GLU A 35 20.02 8.39 -18.44
C GLU A 35 19.29 7.26 -17.71
N SER A 36 19.96 6.60 -16.78
CA SER A 36 19.28 5.65 -15.90
C SER A 36 18.16 6.40 -15.20
N PRO A 37 16.92 5.85 -15.16
CA PRO A 37 15.82 6.52 -14.50
C PRO A 37 16.20 6.88 -13.06
N THR A 38 15.74 8.03 -12.59
CA THR A 38 15.82 8.36 -11.16
C THR A 38 14.99 7.33 -10.39
N PRO A 39 15.27 7.06 -9.10
CA PRO A 39 14.44 6.15 -8.30
C PRO A 39 12.94 6.47 -8.34
N GLU A 40 12.58 7.72 -8.48
CA GLU A 40 11.20 8.21 -8.60
C GLU A 40 10.56 7.88 -9.95
N GLN A 41 11.33 7.83 -11.03
CA GLN A 41 10.87 7.41 -12.37
C GLN A 41 10.74 5.89 -12.51
N GLU A 42 11.34 5.11 -11.62
CA GLU A 42 11.24 3.66 -11.61
C GLU A 42 9.82 3.18 -11.23
N TRP A 43 9.08 3.97 -10.44
CA TRP A 43 7.77 3.64 -9.90
C TRP A 43 6.61 4.33 -10.64
N PHE A 44 6.86 5.03 -11.73
CA PHE A 44 5.80 5.69 -12.50
C PHE A 44 5.55 4.99 -13.84
N ASP A 45 4.37 4.41 -13.97
CA ASP A 45 3.85 3.91 -15.25
C ASP A 45 2.67 4.78 -15.70
N GLN A 46 2.80 5.41 -16.87
CA GLN A 46 1.80 6.32 -17.39
C GLN A 46 0.49 5.62 -17.73
N ALA A 47 0.54 4.37 -18.21
CA ALA A 47 -0.67 3.66 -18.62
C ALA A 47 -1.48 3.25 -17.39
N GLU A 48 -0.82 2.76 -16.36
CA GLU A 48 -1.45 2.41 -15.08
C GLU A 48 -1.97 3.65 -14.35
N TYR A 49 -1.22 4.75 -14.35
CA TYR A 49 -1.69 6.04 -13.81
C TYR A 49 -2.98 6.49 -14.49
N ASP A 50 -3.01 6.52 -15.85
CA ASP A 50 -4.19 6.93 -16.62
C ASP A 50 -5.38 6.00 -16.36
N GLU A 51 -5.13 4.69 -16.22
CA GLU A 51 -6.14 3.68 -15.92
C GLU A 51 -6.75 3.88 -14.52
N GLN A 52 -5.94 3.99 -13.48
CA GLN A 52 -6.43 4.20 -12.11
C GLN A 52 -7.22 5.51 -11.98
N LEU A 53 -6.77 6.59 -12.66
CA LEU A 53 -7.53 7.84 -12.68
C LEU A 53 -8.89 7.69 -13.40
N ALA A 54 -8.93 6.92 -14.47
CA ALA A 54 -10.20 6.64 -15.17
C ALA A 54 -11.14 5.76 -14.32
N GLN A 55 -10.61 4.80 -13.57
CA GLN A 55 -11.39 3.91 -12.71
C GLN A 55 -12.13 4.66 -11.58
N ARG A 56 -11.67 5.84 -11.17
CA ARG A 56 -12.38 6.69 -10.17
C ARG A 56 -13.82 7.04 -10.58
N ASP A 57 -14.07 7.14 -11.89
CA ASP A 57 -15.37 7.54 -12.45
C ASP A 57 -16.23 6.34 -12.89
N ILE A 58 -15.75 5.10 -12.70
CA ILE A 58 -16.46 3.89 -13.10
C ILE A 58 -17.28 3.35 -11.94
N GLU A 59 -18.57 3.11 -12.18
CA GLU A 59 -19.44 2.45 -11.20
C GLU A 59 -19.07 0.97 -11.09
N PRO A 60 -18.73 0.46 -9.88
CA PRO A 60 -18.32 -0.92 -9.72
C PRO A 60 -19.49 -1.89 -9.93
N GLU A 61 -19.18 -3.08 -10.44
CA GLU A 61 -20.13 -4.19 -10.52
C GLU A 61 -20.24 -4.90 -9.17
N GLY A 62 -21.44 -5.31 -8.77
CA GLY A 62 -21.69 -6.03 -7.52
C GLY A 62 -22.77 -5.39 -6.65
N PRO A 63 -23.02 -5.93 -5.44
CA PRO A 63 -24.03 -5.38 -4.52
C PRO A 63 -23.58 -4.04 -3.94
N GLU A 64 -24.46 -3.04 -3.99
CA GLU A 64 -24.17 -1.66 -3.54
C GLU A 64 -23.84 -1.59 -2.03
N ASP A 65 -24.47 -2.44 -1.22
CA ASP A 65 -24.28 -2.47 0.24
C ASP A 65 -23.07 -3.31 0.70
N GLU A 66 -22.35 -3.97 -0.23
CA GLU A 66 -21.26 -4.89 0.05
C GLU A 66 -20.01 -4.53 -0.78
N PRO A 67 -19.34 -3.40 -0.51
CA PRO A 67 -18.24 -2.91 -1.33
C PRO A 67 -17.04 -3.89 -1.41
N TRP A 68 -16.90 -4.81 -0.44
CA TRP A 68 -15.92 -5.89 -0.48
C TRP A 68 -16.22 -6.99 -1.49
N LEU A 69 -17.41 -7.00 -2.10
CA LEU A 69 -17.81 -7.88 -3.20
C LEU A 69 -17.89 -7.15 -4.54
N GLN A 70 -17.73 -5.85 -4.54
CA GLN A 70 -17.76 -5.07 -5.78
C GLN A 70 -16.43 -5.20 -6.52
N ALA A 71 -16.48 -5.03 -7.84
CA ALA A 71 -15.28 -5.00 -8.69
C ALA A 71 -15.47 -3.99 -9.82
N ILE A 72 -14.40 -3.26 -10.15
CA ILE A 72 -14.35 -2.32 -11.27
C ILE A 72 -13.86 -3.08 -12.51
N GLU A 73 -14.66 -3.11 -13.58
CA GLU A 73 -14.34 -3.74 -14.88
C GLU A 73 -13.70 -5.15 -14.77
N PRO A 74 -14.29 -6.12 -14.03
CA PRO A 74 -13.65 -7.38 -13.71
C PRO A 74 -13.41 -8.26 -14.96
N GLU A 75 -12.18 -8.75 -15.14
CA GLU A 75 -11.87 -9.86 -16.04
C GLU A 75 -11.93 -11.17 -15.24
N MET A 76 -12.98 -11.98 -15.47
CA MET A 76 -13.22 -13.20 -14.70
C MET A 76 -12.29 -14.35 -15.12
N VAL A 77 -11.79 -15.10 -14.13
CA VAL A 77 -10.93 -16.27 -14.29
C VAL A 77 -11.71 -17.52 -13.89
N ASP A 78 -11.68 -18.55 -14.74
CA ASP A 78 -12.21 -19.90 -14.44
C ASP A 78 -11.31 -20.58 -13.41
N THR A 79 -11.87 -20.92 -12.26
CA THR A 79 -11.18 -21.58 -11.15
C THR A 79 -11.62 -23.06 -10.98
N SER A 80 -12.34 -23.62 -11.94
CA SER A 80 -12.88 -24.98 -11.87
C SER A 80 -11.84 -26.06 -11.60
N GLU A 81 -10.56 -25.81 -11.93
CA GLU A 81 -9.43 -26.71 -11.64
C GLU A 81 -9.07 -26.81 -10.15
N PHE A 82 -9.43 -25.79 -9.35
CA PHE A 82 -9.17 -25.74 -7.91
C PHE A 82 -10.35 -26.22 -7.07
N ARG A 83 -11.47 -26.59 -7.73
CA ARG A 83 -12.65 -27.06 -7.03
C ARG A 83 -12.34 -28.28 -6.18
N LEU A 84 -12.63 -28.19 -4.89
CA LEU A 84 -12.52 -29.32 -3.97
C LEU A 84 -13.75 -30.25 -4.06
N GLU A 85 -13.54 -31.55 -3.94
CA GLU A 85 -14.59 -32.56 -3.97
C GLU A 85 -14.44 -33.60 -2.84
N GLY A 86 -15.54 -34.12 -2.36
CA GLY A 86 -15.57 -35.20 -1.36
C GLY A 86 -14.97 -34.79 -0.02
N GLU A 87 -14.08 -35.60 0.53
CA GLU A 87 -13.44 -35.37 1.85
C GLU A 87 -12.53 -34.13 1.85
N GLU A 88 -11.98 -33.72 0.70
CA GLU A 88 -11.11 -32.53 0.58
C GLU A 88 -11.92 -31.24 0.70
N ALA A 89 -13.21 -31.25 0.35
CA ALA A 89 -14.13 -30.13 0.51
C ALA A 89 -14.67 -30.03 1.95
N GLU A 90 -14.46 -31.04 2.80
CA GLU A 90 -14.89 -30.98 4.20
C GLU A 90 -13.84 -30.23 5.03
N GLU A 91 -14.15 -29.03 5.48
CA GLU A 91 -13.33 -28.20 6.36
C GLU A 91 -11.90 -27.94 5.81
N PRO A 92 -11.73 -27.32 4.61
CA PRO A 92 -10.44 -27.05 4.01
C PRO A 92 -9.58 -26.11 4.86
N THR A 93 -8.26 -26.27 4.80
CA THR A 93 -7.31 -25.36 5.45
C THR A 93 -6.96 -24.21 4.50
N VAL A 94 -7.25 -22.98 4.89
CA VAL A 94 -6.78 -21.77 4.22
C VAL A 94 -5.58 -21.21 4.98
N CYS A 95 -4.47 -20.97 4.27
CA CYS A 95 -3.25 -20.43 4.84
C CYS A 95 -3.11 -18.95 4.50
N PHE A 96 -2.68 -18.13 5.45
CA PHE A 96 -2.45 -16.70 5.26
C PHE A 96 -1.05 -16.29 5.71
N SER A 97 -0.27 -15.77 4.78
CA SER A 97 1.02 -15.13 5.03
C SER A 97 0.82 -13.61 5.07
N ASN A 98 0.89 -13.04 6.26
CA ASN A 98 0.69 -11.62 6.50
C ASN A 98 2.00 -10.88 6.66
N ALA A 99 2.13 -9.69 6.02
CA ALA A 99 3.25 -8.80 6.24
C ALA A 99 3.38 -8.40 7.72
N SER A 100 2.31 -7.85 8.30
CA SER A 100 2.25 -7.49 9.72
C SER A 100 0.86 -7.01 10.13
N VAL A 101 0.69 -6.80 11.45
CA VAL A 101 -0.42 -6.06 12.09
C VAL A 101 0.13 -4.89 12.90
N SER A 102 1.11 -4.18 12.35
CA SER A 102 1.94 -3.20 13.07
C SER A 102 1.29 -1.82 13.25
N ASN A 103 0.25 -1.48 12.48
CA ASN A 103 -0.40 -0.18 12.55
C ASN A 103 -1.94 -0.29 12.70
N PRO A 104 -2.66 0.79 13.04
CA PRO A 104 -4.10 0.79 13.25
C PRO A 104 -4.91 0.32 12.04
N TRP A 105 -4.51 0.68 10.82
CA TRP A 105 -5.15 0.23 9.58
C TRP A 105 -5.13 -1.30 9.48
N ARG A 106 -3.95 -1.91 9.66
CA ARG A 106 -3.79 -3.37 9.63
C ARG A 106 -4.51 -4.08 10.76
N VAL A 107 -4.54 -3.49 11.97
CA VAL A 107 -5.29 -4.04 13.10
C VAL A 107 -6.79 -4.05 12.81
N THR A 108 -7.35 -2.96 12.26
CA THR A 108 -8.77 -2.88 11.89
C THR A 108 -9.12 -3.93 10.83
N GLY A 109 -8.35 -4.00 9.75
CA GLY A 109 -8.55 -4.99 8.69
C GLY A 109 -8.39 -6.42 9.17
N TRP A 110 -7.39 -6.67 10.02
CA TRP A 110 -7.18 -8.00 10.61
C TRP A 110 -8.38 -8.49 11.41
N ILE A 111 -8.99 -7.63 12.23
CA ILE A 111 -10.21 -7.98 12.97
C ILE A 111 -11.34 -8.33 11.98
N THR A 112 -11.52 -7.49 10.94
CA THR A 112 -12.53 -7.71 9.89
C THR A 112 -12.32 -9.06 9.19
N MET A 113 -11.07 -9.40 8.81
CA MET A 113 -10.74 -10.69 8.21
C MET A 113 -11.06 -11.85 9.17
N GLN A 114 -10.66 -11.76 10.44
CA GLN A 114 -10.92 -12.81 11.43
C GLN A 114 -12.41 -13.08 11.60
N GLN A 115 -13.23 -12.03 11.68
CA GLN A 115 -14.68 -12.15 11.82
C GLN A 115 -15.31 -12.76 10.55
N GLN A 116 -14.80 -12.44 9.35
CA GLN A 116 -15.23 -13.11 8.13
C GLN A 116 -14.86 -14.59 8.12
N VAL A 117 -13.68 -14.94 8.62
CA VAL A 117 -13.25 -16.35 8.77
C VAL A 117 -14.21 -17.10 9.72
N GLU A 118 -14.61 -16.49 10.84
CA GLU A 118 -15.56 -17.12 11.78
C GLU A 118 -16.87 -17.49 11.08
N VAL A 119 -17.40 -16.63 10.19
CA VAL A 119 -18.60 -16.94 9.39
C VAL A 119 -18.40 -18.20 8.56
N PHE A 120 -17.27 -18.32 7.86
CA PHE A 120 -17.00 -19.48 7.02
C PHE A 120 -16.61 -20.74 7.79
N GLN A 121 -16.08 -20.60 9.01
CA GLN A 121 -15.86 -21.74 9.90
C GLN A 121 -17.18 -22.27 10.49
N GLU A 122 -18.14 -21.38 10.80
CA GLU A 122 -19.48 -21.79 11.26
C GLU A 122 -20.29 -22.50 10.18
N SER A 123 -20.12 -22.12 8.90
CA SER A 123 -20.76 -22.79 7.76
C SER A 123 -20.05 -24.08 7.32
N GLY A 124 -18.76 -24.23 7.68
CA GLY A 124 -17.93 -25.35 7.25
C GLY A 124 -17.18 -25.13 5.93
N ASP A 125 -17.29 -23.94 5.35
CA ASP A 125 -16.58 -23.57 4.11
C ASP A 125 -15.06 -23.43 4.35
N ILE A 126 -14.63 -23.16 5.60
CA ILE A 126 -13.24 -23.17 6.07
C ILE A 126 -13.17 -23.99 7.35
N GLY A 127 -12.25 -24.96 7.42
CA GLY A 127 -11.97 -25.73 8.64
C GLY A 127 -10.92 -25.05 9.50
N GLU A 128 -9.70 -24.94 8.97
CA GLU A 128 -8.58 -24.27 9.64
C GLU A 128 -8.19 -22.99 8.90
N PHE A 129 -8.01 -21.91 9.62
CA PHE A 129 -7.36 -20.71 9.14
C PHE A 129 -5.98 -20.58 9.79
N ARG A 130 -4.93 -20.89 9.00
CA ARG A 130 -3.56 -20.91 9.48
C ARG A 130 -2.83 -19.64 9.08
N VAL A 131 -2.33 -18.90 10.07
CA VAL A 131 -1.74 -17.57 9.86
C VAL A 131 -0.27 -17.56 10.27
N SER A 132 0.56 -16.93 9.44
CA SER A 132 1.91 -16.49 9.80
C SER A 132 1.99 -14.98 9.67
N ASP A 133 2.53 -14.30 10.67
CA ASP A 133 2.78 -12.87 10.69
C ASP A 133 4.28 -12.61 10.66
N ALA A 134 4.76 -11.94 9.62
CA ALA A 134 6.18 -11.72 9.38
C ALA A 134 6.76 -10.52 10.15
N ALA A 135 5.90 -9.71 10.78
CA ALA A 135 6.30 -8.49 11.49
C ALA A 135 7.18 -7.54 10.63
N ASP A 136 6.81 -7.39 9.35
CA ASP A 136 7.52 -6.61 8.32
C ASP A 136 8.95 -7.11 8.00
N ASP A 137 9.28 -8.37 8.31
CA ASP A 137 10.56 -9.01 7.92
C ASP A 137 10.37 -9.88 6.68
N ASP A 138 10.90 -9.44 5.54
CA ASP A 138 10.84 -10.14 4.25
C ASP A 138 11.39 -11.57 4.34
N ASN A 139 12.51 -11.81 5.06
CA ASN A 139 13.11 -13.15 5.15
C ASN A 139 12.21 -14.08 5.98
N GLN A 140 11.56 -13.56 7.01
CA GLN A 140 10.59 -14.31 7.77
C GLN A 140 9.42 -14.69 6.88
N GLN A 141 8.85 -13.73 6.14
CA GLN A 141 7.71 -13.98 5.26
C GLN A 141 8.03 -15.01 4.15
N ILE A 142 9.20 -14.92 3.52
CA ILE A 142 9.68 -15.92 2.56
C ILE A 142 9.73 -17.31 3.19
N SER A 143 10.25 -17.42 4.43
CA SER A 143 10.33 -18.68 5.15
C SER A 143 8.95 -19.23 5.52
N ASP A 144 8.00 -18.37 5.87
CA ASP A 144 6.64 -18.74 6.21
C ASP A 144 5.87 -19.26 4.98
N ILE A 145 5.98 -18.58 3.84
CA ILE A 145 5.39 -19.03 2.57
C ILE A 145 5.98 -20.42 2.19
N GLN A 146 7.30 -20.57 2.28
CA GLN A 146 7.95 -21.88 2.01
C GLN A 146 7.45 -22.97 2.96
N ALA A 147 7.22 -22.65 4.23
CA ALA A 147 6.69 -23.61 5.19
C ALA A 147 5.26 -24.05 4.86
N PHE A 148 4.39 -23.16 4.35
CA PHE A 148 3.07 -23.52 3.85
C PHE A 148 3.15 -24.46 2.63
N VAL A 149 4.02 -24.14 1.67
CA VAL A 149 4.26 -25.00 0.49
C VAL A 149 4.79 -26.37 0.90
N ASP A 150 5.77 -26.43 1.81
CA ASP A 150 6.38 -27.70 2.25
C ASP A 150 5.41 -28.56 3.07
N ALA A 151 4.49 -27.96 3.82
CA ALA A 151 3.46 -28.67 4.56
C ALA A 151 2.48 -29.38 3.62
N GLY A 152 2.12 -28.76 2.49
CA GLY A 152 1.31 -29.32 1.43
C GLY A 152 -0.13 -29.64 1.85
N ASP A 153 -0.65 -28.97 2.88
CA ASP A 153 -1.98 -29.14 3.43
C ASP A 153 -2.86 -27.90 3.35
N CYS A 154 -2.35 -26.79 2.76
CA CYS A 154 -3.14 -25.62 2.44
C CYS A 154 -3.98 -25.87 1.18
N ALA A 155 -5.28 -25.69 1.25
CA ALA A 155 -6.18 -25.70 0.09
C ALA A 155 -6.10 -24.41 -0.74
N ALA A 156 -5.83 -23.29 -0.08
CA ALA A 156 -5.52 -22.01 -0.70
C ALA A 156 -4.46 -21.26 0.13
N ILE A 157 -3.65 -20.41 -0.52
CA ILE A 157 -2.66 -19.56 0.15
C ILE A 157 -2.97 -18.11 -0.16
N ILE A 158 -3.27 -17.33 0.88
CA ILE A 158 -3.45 -15.87 0.81
C ILE A 158 -2.13 -15.22 1.21
N ILE A 159 -1.71 -14.17 0.48
CA ILE A 159 -0.46 -13.46 0.75
C ILE A 159 -0.71 -11.95 0.70
N SER A 160 -0.38 -11.24 1.80
CA SER A 160 -0.19 -9.78 1.82
C SER A 160 1.31 -9.52 1.91
N PRO A 161 2.01 -9.20 0.80
CA PRO A 161 3.47 -9.11 0.80
C PRO A 161 3.98 -7.93 1.64
N SER A 162 5.13 -8.10 2.32
CA SER A 162 5.79 -6.99 3.03
C SER A 162 6.43 -6.00 2.06
N THR A 163 7.10 -6.51 1.01
CA THR A 163 7.64 -5.70 -0.09
C THR A 163 7.41 -6.39 -1.43
N THR A 164 7.26 -5.61 -2.50
CA THR A 164 6.93 -6.11 -3.84
C THR A 164 8.03 -7.00 -4.43
N ALA A 165 9.21 -6.44 -4.65
CA ALA A 165 10.28 -7.14 -5.39
C ALA A 165 10.88 -8.33 -4.62
N THR A 166 11.05 -8.21 -3.30
CA THR A 166 11.70 -9.25 -2.49
C THR A 166 10.81 -10.48 -2.33
N LEU A 167 9.48 -10.28 -2.25
CA LEU A 167 8.52 -11.37 -2.04
C LEU A 167 8.11 -12.07 -3.35
N THR A 168 8.31 -11.44 -4.51
CA THR A 168 7.95 -12.03 -5.82
C THR A 168 8.42 -13.48 -5.98
N PRO A 169 9.69 -13.88 -5.74
CA PRO A 169 10.13 -15.26 -5.92
C PRO A 169 9.45 -16.25 -4.96
N ALA A 170 9.06 -15.82 -3.76
CA ALA A 170 8.35 -16.67 -2.81
C ALA A 170 6.90 -16.91 -3.26
N VAL A 171 6.24 -15.88 -3.81
CA VAL A 171 4.91 -16.00 -4.41
C VAL A 171 4.94 -16.94 -5.62
N GLU A 172 5.93 -16.80 -6.51
CA GLU A 172 6.13 -17.71 -7.64
C GLU A 172 6.30 -19.17 -7.17
N THR A 173 7.07 -19.40 -6.10
CA THR A 173 7.23 -20.72 -5.49
C THR A 173 5.90 -21.27 -4.97
N ALA A 174 5.05 -20.43 -4.37
CA ALA A 174 3.71 -20.84 -3.94
C ALA A 174 2.83 -21.21 -5.13
N CYS A 175 2.82 -20.42 -6.20
CA CYS A 175 2.09 -20.73 -7.44
C CYS A 175 2.55 -22.06 -8.07
N GLU A 176 3.85 -22.31 -8.11
CA GLU A 176 4.42 -23.56 -8.66
C GLU A 176 4.00 -24.82 -7.88
N SER A 177 3.56 -24.69 -6.63
CA SER A 177 3.04 -25.79 -5.83
C SER A 177 1.72 -26.37 -6.34
N GLY A 178 0.99 -25.62 -7.18
CA GLY A 178 -0.33 -25.99 -7.71
C GLY A 178 -1.48 -25.68 -6.76
N VAL A 179 -1.22 -25.04 -5.62
CA VAL A 179 -2.24 -24.50 -4.72
C VAL A 179 -2.66 -23.11 -5.23
N PRO A 180 -3.96 -22.75 -5.24
CA PRO A 180 -4.37 -21.43 -5.65
C PRO A 180 -3.80 -20.37 -4.71
N VAL A 181 -3.16 -19.35 -5.30
CA VAL A 181 -2.57 -18.21 -4.58
C VAL A 181 -3.41 -16.99 -4.80
N ILE A 182 -3.69 -16.28 -3.72
CA ILE A 182 -4.44 -15.02 -3.67
C ILE A 182 -3.49 -13.97 -3.11
N VAL A 183 -3.23 -12.90 -3.85
CA VAL A 183 -2.45 -11.75 -3.38
C VAL A 183 -3.41 -10.62 -3.05
N PHE A 184 -3.17 -9.86 -1.99
CA PHE A 184 -3.97 -8.69 -1.69
C PHE A 184 -3.17 -7.57 -1.00
N ASP A 185 -3.72 -6.35 -1.00
CA ASP A 185 -3.16 -5.13 -0.43
C ASP A 185 -1.96 -4.62 -1.27
N ARG A 186 -0.83 -5.27 -1.18
CA ARG A 186 0.40 -4.94 -1.91
C ARG A 186 0.63 -5.94 -3.03
N GLY A 187 1.08 -5.46 -4.19
CA GLY A 187 1.36 -6.28 -5.35
C GLY A 187 2.71 -6.98 -5.32
N VAL A 188 2.93 -7.82 -6.33
CA VAL A 188 4.20 -8.49 -6.62
C VAL A 188 4.48 -8.40 -8.13
N ASN A 189 5.74 -8.58 -8.55
CA ASN A 189 6.15 -8.49 -9.95
C ASN A 189 5.94 -9.80 -10.71
N THR A 190 4.75 -10.44 -10.53
CA THR A 190 4.36 -11.66 -11.22
C THR A 190 2.83 -11.73 -11.30
N ASP A 191 2.32 -12.31 -12.36
CA ASP A 191 0.89 -12.53 -12.62
C ASP A 191 0.47 -13.99 -12.37
N CYS A 192 1.25 -14.75 -11.59
CA CYS A 192 0.98 -16.16 -11.34
C CYS A 192 -0.17 -16.42 -10.36
N ALA A 193 -0.54 -15.45 -9.52
CA ALA A 193 -1.67 -15.58 -8.59
C ALA A 193 -3.00 -15.74 -9.36
N VAL A 194 -3.95 -16.45 -8.76
CA VAL A 194 -5.31 -16.60 -9.33
C VAL A 194 -6.02 -15.26 -9.37
N THR A 195 -5.89 -14.49 -8.31
CA THR A 195 -6.44 -13.12 -8.19
C THR A 195 -5.51 -12.22 -7.39
N PHE A 196 -5.45 -10.95 -7.80
CA PHE A 196 -4.86 -9.87 -7.02
C PHE A 196 -5.97 -8.90 -6.58
N ILE A 197 -6.11 -8.68 -5.29
CA ILE A 197 -7.20 -7.92 -4.67
C ILE A 197 -6.66 -6.63 -4.09
N HIS A 198 -7.14 -5.49 -4.58
CA HIS A 198 -6.73 -4.17 -4.08
C HIS A 198 -7.82 -3.12 -4.40
N PRO A 199 -7.90 -2.01 -3.69
CA PRO A 199 -8.64 -0.82 -4.15
C PRO A 199 -8.07 -0.30 -5.46
N ILE A 200 -8.69 0.68 -6.11
CA ILE A 200 -8.21 1.25 -7.40
C ILE A 200 -6.69 1.39 -7.40
N GLY A 201 -6.10 1.96 -6.34
CA GLY A 201 -4.66 1.87 -6.18
C GLY A 201 -3.96 3.15 -5.71
N GLY A 202 -2.63 3.08 -5.75
CA GLY A 202 -1.77 4.13 -5.23
C GLY A 202 -1.85 5.42 -6.04
N TYR A 203 -1.91 5.33 -7.37
CA TYR A 203 -1.97 6.54 -8.21
C TYR A 203 -3.25 7.32 -7.96
N ALA A 204 -4.41 6.67 -7.89
CA ALA A 204 -5.67 7.33 -7.58
C ALA A 204 -5.62 8.05 -6.22
N TYR A 205 -5.16 7.35 -5.16
CA TYR A 205 -4.99 7.93 -3.82
C TYR A 205 -4.08 9.16 -3.82
N GLY A 206 -2.90 9.02 -4.44
CA GLY A 206 -1.90 10.09 -4.45
C GLY A 206 -2.35 11.32 -5.22
N ALA A 207 -3.06 11.11 -6.35
CA ALA A 207 -3.65 12.15 -7.16
C ALA A 207 -4.78 12.87 -6.41
N ASP A 208 -5.74 12.14 -5.82
CA ASP A 208 -6.85 12.74 -5.05
C ASP A 208 -6.34 13.69 -3.96
N ALA A 209 -5.31 13.23 -3.20
CA ALA A 209 -4.68 14.04 -2.18
C ALA A 209 -4.01 15.30 -2.74
N ALA A 210 -3.28 15.17 -3.85
CA ALA A 210 -2.53 16.27 -4.43
C ALA A 210 -3.43 17.26 -5.18
N GLU A 211 -4.40 16.76 -5.95
CA GLU A 211 -5.40 17.58 -6.65
C GLU A 211 -6.18 18.44 -5.64
N PHE A 212 -6.60 17.86 -4.51
CA PHE A 212 -7.26 18.59 -3.45
C PHE A 212 -6.39 19.74 -2.90
N LEU A 213 -5.08 19.49 -2.65
CA LEU A 213 -4.19 20.54 -2.17
C LEU A 213 -4.00 21.65 -3.23
N VAL A 214 -3.93 21.29 -4.50
CA VAL A 214 -3.81 22.28 -5.60
C VAL A 214 -5.06 23.14 -5.70
N ASP A 215 -6.24 22.56 -5.49
CA ASP A 215 -7.52 23.28 -5.59
C ASP A 215 -7.75 24.22 -4.39
N GLU A 216 -7.27 23.86 -3.20
CA GLU A 216 -7.51 24.62 -1.97
C GLU A 216 -6.41 25.64 -1.65
N LEU A 217 -5.21 25.50 -2.21
CA LEU A 217 -4.08 26.37 -1.93
C LEU A 217 -3.89 27.46 -3.01
N GLU A 218 -3.49 28.66 -2.58
CA GLU A 218 -3.16 29.75 -3.49
C GLU A 218 -1.84 29.46 -4.25
N PRO A 219 -1.68 29.91 -5.49
CA PRO A 219 -0.43 29.78 -6.24
C PRO A 219 0.79 30.31 -5.48
N GLY A 220 1.84 29.53 -5.40
CA GLY A 220 3.07 29.82 -4.65
C GLY A 220 3.02 29.40 -3.18
N SER A 221 1.94 28.75 -2.73
CA SER A 221 1.90 28.11 -1.40
C SER A 221 2.85 26.92 -1.34
N THR A 222 3.32 26.62 -0.12
CA THR A 222 4.30 25.56 0.13
C THR A 222 3.64 24.27 0.63
N VAL A 223 4.08 23.14 0.11
CA VAL A 223 3.59 21.80 0.50
C VAL A 223 4.74 20.93 1.02
N LEU A 224 4.55 20.31 2.18
CA LEU A 224 5.43 19.29 2.73
C LEU A 224 4.81 17.91 2.50
N ALA A 225 5.58 16.98 1.91
CA ALA A 225 5.16 15.60 1.78
C ALA A 225 5.69 14.74 2.92
N LEU A 226 4.80 13.93 3.53
CA LEU A 226 5.13 12.97 4.57
C LEU A 226 4.86 11.57 4.04
N ARG A 227 5.90 10.72 3.98
CA ARG A 227 5.85 9.37 3.45
C ARG A 227 6.14 8.36 4.55
N ILE A 228 5.51 7.17 4.49
CA ILE A 228 5.74 6.13 5.51
C ILE A 228 7.04 5.38 5.22
N LEU A 229 7.07 4.57 4.17
CA LEU A 229 8.11 3.60 3.88
C LEU A 229 8.51 3.61 2.39
N PRO A 230 9.78 3.43 2.06
CA PRO A 230 10.20 3.21 0.69
C PRO A 230 10.02 1.75 0.24
N GLY A 231 9.90 1.52 -1.07
CA GLY A 231 9.95 0.18 -1.68
C GLY A 231 8.67 -0.65 -1.59
N VAL A 232 7.56 -0.03 -1.19
CA VAL A 232 6.22 -0.59 -1.21
C VAL A 232 5.47 0.00 -2.40
N ASP A 233 5.07 -0.81 -3.37
CA ASP A 233 4.47 -0.39 -4.64
C ASP A 233 3.37 0.66 -4.48
N VAL A 234 2.33 0.35 -3.71
CA VAL A 234 1.19 1.25 -3.50
C VAL A 234 1.61 2.61 -2.92
N LEU A 235 2.60 2.66 -2.02
CA LEU A 235 3.10 3.92 -1.43
C LEU A 235 3.98 4.71 -2.42
N GLU A 236 4.78 4.00 -3.22
CA GLU A 236 5.58 4.63 -4.26
C GLU A 236 4.68 5.21 -5.37
N HIS A 237 3.63 4.50 -5.77
CA HIS A 237 2.63 4.98 -6.74
C HIS A 237 1.89 6.23 -6.23
N ARG A 238 1.52 6.27 -4.93
CA ARG A 238 0.91 7.47 -4.31
C ARG A 238 1.78 8.70 -4.49
N TRP A 239 3.07 8.58 -4.18
CA TRP A 239 3.99 9.70 -4.32
C TRP A 239 4.26 10.06 -5.78
N ALA A 240 4.43 9.07 -6.67
CA ALA A 240 4.65 9.31 -8.09
C ALA A 240 3.47 10.08 -8.72
N ALA A 241 2.22 9.74 -8.36
CA ALA A 241 1.04 10.47 -8.79
C ALA A 241 1.02 11.90 -8.25
N ALA A 242 1.27 12.07 -6.96
CA ALA A 242 1.31 13.40 -6.34
C ALA A 242 2.35 14.31 -7.00
N GLN A 243 3.53 13.77 -7.34
CA GLN A 243 4.57 14.52 -8.05
C GLN A 243 4.08 15.01 -9.42
N GLN A 244 3.36 14.16 -10.20
CA GLN A 244 2.80 14.58 -11.48
C GLN A 244 1.84 15.77 -11.32
N VAL A 245 0.96 15.71 -10.31
CA VAL A 245 0.00 16.80 -10.04
C VAL A 245 0.72 18.06 -9.58
N PHE A 246 1.69 17.94 -8.68
CA PHE A 246 2.43 19.12 -8.18
C PHE A 246 3.33 19.74 -9.25
N ASP A 247 3.97 18.95 -10.11
CA ASP A 247 4.83 19.43 -11.20
C ASP A 247 4.04 20.27 -12.24
N ASP A 248 2.74 19.97 -12.41
CA ASP A 248 1.83 20.72 -13.28
C ASP A 248 1.15 21.91 -12.57
N SER A 249 1.45 22.13 -11.28
CA SER A 249 0.87 23.19 -10.45
C SER A 249 1.82 24.37 -10.22
N ASP A 250 1.28 25.44 -9.62
CA ASP A 250 2.06 26.61 -9.15
C ASP A 250 2.47 26.48 -7.66
N LEU A 251 2.34 25.31 -7.02
CA LEU A 251 2.73 25.08 -5.63
C LEU A 251 4.24 24.79 -5.51
N GLU A 252 4.81 25.16 -4.36
CA GLU A 252 6.22 24.88 -4.03
C GLU A 252 6.32 23.65 -3.11
N VAL A 253 6.76 22.51 -3.65
CA VAL A 253 7.02 21.32 -2.83
C VAL A 253 8.33 21.49 -2.08
N LEU A 254 8.26 21.49 -0.74
CA LEU A 254 9.43 21.65 0.15
C LEU A 254 10.33 20.38 0.18
N GLY A 255 9.83 19.28 -0.37
CA GLY A 255 10.44 17.96 -0.35
C GLY A 255 9.56 16.95 0.36
N PHE A 256 10.10 15.75 0.56
CA PHE A 256 9.43 14.69 1.33
C PHE A 256 10.32 14.18 2.45
N GLU A 257 9.68 13.64 3.50
CA GLU A 257 10.34 13.03 4.65
C GLU A 257 9.72 11.64 4.92
N PHE A 258 10.55 10.62 5.14
CA PHE A 258 10.07 9.31 5.61
C PHE A 258 9.86 9.33 7.12
N THR A 259 8.71 8.79 7.56
CA THR A 259 8.22 8.93 8.93
C THR A 259 8.03 7.60 9.65
N GLU A 260 8.10 6.48 8.93
CA GLU A 260 7.81 5.14 9.46
C GLU A 260 6.42 5.03 10.17
N GLY A 261 5.51 6.00 9.92
CA GLY A 261 4.23 6.10 10.64
C GLY A 261 4.36 6.52 12.11
N ASP A 262 5.55 6.95 12.56
CA ASP A 262 5.76 7.36 13.95
C ASP A 262 5.29 8.80 14.21
N GLY A 263 4.19 8.95 14.98
CA GLY A 263 3.58 10.25 15.28
C GLY A 263 4.53 11.23 15.98
N ALA A 264 5.45 10.76 16.82
CA ALA A 264 6.41 11.65 17.49
C ALA A 264 7.44 12.17 16.47
N GLN A 265 7.90 11.33 15.56
CA GLN A 265 8.79 11.73 14.47
C GLN A 265 8.09 12.71 13.53
N ILE A 266 6.84 12.45 13.15
CA ILE A 266 6.02 13.34 12.30
C ILE A 266 5.93 14.72 12.94
N LYS A 267 5.55 14.78 14.22
CA LYS A 267 5.43 16.05 14.95
C LYS A 267 6.74 16.82 15.01
N ASP A 268 7.86 16.13 15.23
CA ASP A 268 9.20 16.72 15.26
C ASP A 268 9.61 17.28 13.87
N LEU A 269 9.39 16.51 12.80
CA LEU A 269 9.69 16.92 11.41
C LEU A 269 8.86 18.14 11.01
N VAL A 270 7.54 18.11 11.22
CA VAL A 270 6.65 19.23 10.89
C VAL A 270 7.05 20.46 11.69
N THR A 271 7.34 20.32 12.99
CA THR A 271 7.83 21.43 13.83
C THR A 271 9.11 22.05 13.26
N GLN A 272 10.06 21.23 12.78
CA GLN A 272 11.29 21.75 12.18
C GLN A 272 11.02 22.52 10.88
N HIS A 273 10.07 22.05 10.05
CA HIS A 273 9.69 22.76 8.82
C HIS A 273 9.01 24.08 9.14
N ILE A 274 8.08 24.13 10.08
CA ILE A 274 7.42 25.37 10.55
C ILE A 274 8.46 26.40 11.04
N GLN A 275 9.51 25.97 11.74
CA GLN A 275 10.58 26.85 12.21
C GLN A 275 11.46 27.41 11.09
N ARG A 276 11.52 26.74 9.94
CA ARG A 276 12.31 27.18 8.76
C ARG A 276 11.53 28.12 7.85
N GLY A 277 10.21 27.99 7.79
CA GLY A 277 9.36 28.80 6.92
C GLY A 277 7.89 28.40 7.01
N ALA A 278 7.07 28.92 6.11
CA ALA A 278 5.68 28.55 6.02
C ALA A 278 5.56 27.08 5.55
N VAL A 279 4.54 26.39 6.05
CA VAL A 279 4.05 25.11 5.53
C VAL A 279 2.54 25.30 5.38
N ASP A 280 2.10 25.54 4.15
CA ASP A 280 0.70 25.89 3.87
C ASP A 280 -0.15 24.65 3.63
N GLY A 281 0.47 23.58 3.10
CA GLY A 281 -0.15 22.28 2.87
C GLY A 281 0.70 21.10 3.36
N ILE A 282 0.04 20.00 3.72
CA ILE A 282 0.66 18.70 4.02
C ILE A 282 0.00 17.63 3.15
N TRP A 283 0.80 16.99 2.33
CA TRP A 283 0.44 15.77 1.61
C TRP A 283 0.96 14.55 2.38
N MET A 284 0.12 13.52 2.53
CA MET A 284 0.51 12.27 3.21
C MET A 284 0.20 11.07 2.32
N ASP A 285 1.15 10.14 2.26
CA ASP A 285 0.93 8.85 1.55
C ASP A 285 0.19 7.81 2.41
N ALA A 286 -0.04 8.12 3.69
CA ALA A 286 -0.91 7.38 4.60
C ALA A 286 -1.36 8.29 5.74
N GLY A 287 -2.52 7.98 6.34
CA GLY A 287 -3.12 8.81 7.38
C GLY A 287 -2.51 8.69 8.77
N ASP A 288 -1.64 7.69 8.95
CA ASP A 288 -0.96 7.46 10.23
C ASP A 288 -0.23 8.73 10.68
N GLY A 289 -0.64 9.28 11.80
CA GLY A 289 -0.01 10.46 12.34
C GLY A 289 -0.45 11.81 11.77
N ALA A 290 -1.51 11.88 10.96
CA ALA A 290 -2.08 13.16 10.52
C ALA A 290 -2.43 14.08 11.71
N VAL A 291 -2.96 13.51 12.80
CA VAL A 291 -3.21 14.23 14.05
C VAL A 291 -1.92 14.81 14.63
N ALA A 292 -0.82 14.05 14.61
CA ALA A 292 0.47 14.50 15.12
C ALA A 292 1.05 15.65 14.28
N ALA A 293 0.83 15.65 12.96
CA ALA A 293 1.17 16.77 12.09
C ALA A 293 0.39 18.05 12.49
N LEU A 294 -0.92 17.92 12.68
CA LEU A 294 -1.77 19.04 13.13
C LEU A 294 -1.37 19.57 14.51
N GLU A 295 -1.03 18.70 15.46
CA GLU A 295 -0.55 19.09 16.79
C GLU A 295 0.75 19.92 16.74
N ALA A 296 1.61 19.74 15.72
CA ALA A 296 2.79 20.58 15.57
C ALA A 296 2.43 22.05 15.26
N PHE A 297 1.36 22.27 14.50
CA PHE A 297 0.84 23.62 14.24
C PHE A 297 0.20 24.24 15.48
N GLU A 298 -0.55 23.45 16.26
CA GLU A 298 -1.11 23.90 17.55
C GLU A 298 -0.02 24.36 18.50
N ASP A 299 1.02 23.54 18.69
CA ASP A 299 2.14 23.84 19.59
C ASP A 299 2.94 25.06 19.12
N ALA A 300 3.00 25.29 17.80
CA ALA A 300 3.62 26.48 17.21
C ALA A 300 2.71 27.73 17.23
N GLY A 301 1.43 27.58 17.57
CA GLY A 301 0.43 28.65 17.51
C GLY A 301 0.21 29.17 16.08
N GLN A 302 0.35 28.31 15.08
CA GLN A 302 0.12 28.60 13.66
C GLN A 302 -1.29 28.14 13.24
N PRO A 303 -1.88 28.72 12.20
CA PRO A 303 -3.07 28.18 11.57
C PRO A 303 -2.82 26.76 11.06
N TYR A 304 -3.87 25.93 11.05
CA TYR A 304 -3.76 24.60 10.42
C TYR A 304 -3.47 24.70 8.93
N PRO A 305 -2.68 23.75 8.39
CA PRO A 305 -2.44 23.65 6.95
C PRO A 305 -3.67 23.06 6.25
N VAL A 306 -3.74 23.17 4.93
CA VAL A 306 -4.55 22.24 4.12
C VAL A 306 -3.90 20.88 4.17
N ILE A 307 -4.63 19.80 4.49
CA ILE A 307 -4.01 18.49 4.75
C ILE A 307 -4.78 17.34 4.10
N SER A 308 -4.05 16.37 3.54
CA SER A 308 -4.58 15.05 3.29
C SER A 308 -4.30 14.13 4.48
N GLY A 309 -5.29 13.32 4.87
CA GLY A 309 -5.14 12.26 5.87
C GLY A 309 -5.64 10.94 5.33
N GLU A 310 -6.22 10.15 6.18
CA GLU A 310 -6.95 8.91 5.84
C GLU A 310 -8.23 8.85 6.69
N ASP A 311 -9.03 7.80 6.54
CA ASP A 311 -10.31 7.66 7.26
C ASP A 311 -10.16 7.15 8.71
N GLU A 312 -9.01 7.35 9.35
CA GLU A 312 -8.84 7.11 10.78
C GLU A 312 -9.69 8.10 11.59
N LEU A 313 -10.49 7.60 12.53
CA LEU A 313 -11.47 8.41 13.26
C LEU A 313 -10.85 9.51 14.14
N SER A 314 -9.62 9.36 14.60
CA SER A 314 -8.92 10.41 15.33
C SER A 314 -8.72 11.66 14.47
N PHE A 315 -8.31 11.46 13.22
CA PHE A 315 -8.15 12.53 12.24
C PHE A 315 -9.50 13.11 11.81
N MET A 316 -10.46 12.25 11.44
CA MET A 316 -11.77 12.69 10.97
C MET A 316 -12.54 13.50 12.02
N ARG A 317 -12.48 13.11 13.30
CA ARG A 317 -13.09 13.84 14.41
C ARG A 317 -12.42 15.21 14.61
N LYS A 318 -11.07 15.24 14.60
CA LYS A 318 -10.32 16.48 14.71
C LYS A 318 -10.59 17.42 13.53
N TRP A 319 -10.66 16.89 12.33
CA TRP A 319 -11.06 17.62 11.12
C TRP A 319 -12.43 18.29 11.30
N GLN A 320 -13.42 17.56 11.82
CA GLN A 320 -14.77 18.09 12.07
C GLN A 320 -14.76 19.13 13.20
N GLU A 321 -14.13 18.83 14.34
CA GLU A 321 -14.15 19.65 15.55
C GLU A 321 -13.46 21.01 15.35
N GLU A 322 -12.36 21.02 14.61
CA GLU A 322 -11.53 22.21 14.40
C GLU A 322 -11.78 22.90 13.05
N ASP A 323 -12.76 22.44 12.26
CA ASP A 323 -13.12 22.99 10.95
C ASP A 323 -11.91 23.12 10.00
N ILE A 324 -11.10 22.07 9.93
CA ILE A 324 -9.86 22.01 9.13
C ILE A 324 -10.24 21.84 7.65
N THR A 325 -9.48 22.46 6.73
CA THR A 325 -9.59 22.15 5.30
C THR A 325 -8.81 20.87 5.00
N ALA A 326 -9.51 19.78 4.72
CA ALA A 326 -8.89 18.47 4.58
C ALA A 326 -9.65 17.55 3.63
N ILE A 327 -8.95 16.51 3.17
CA ILE A 327 -9.48 15.35 2.48
C ILE A 327 -8.92 14.08 3.16
N ALA A 328 -9.68 12.99 3.11
CA ALA A 328 -9.19 11.66 3.42
C ALA A 328 -9.33 10.79 2.17
N PRO A 329 -8.30 10.70 1.31
CA PRO A 329 -8.22 9.62 0.34
C PRO A 329 -8.23 8.30 1.11
N VAL A 330 -8.98 7.31 0.61
CA VAL A 330 -9.20 6.07 1.35
C VAL A 330 -8.50 4.91 0.65
N TYR A 331 -7.89 4.04 1.45
CA TYR A 331 -7.45 2.71 1.03
C TYR A 331 -8.19 1.71 1.91
N SER A 332 -9.38 1.31 1.44
CA SER A 332 -10.44 0.76 2.29
C SER A 332 -10.05 -0.50 3.05
N ASN A 333 -10.30 -0.53 4.35
CA ASN A 333 -10.05 -1.69 5.22
C ASN A 333 -10.92 -2.90 4.87
N PHE A 334 -12.11 -2.70 4.28
CA PHE A 334 -12.98 -3.81 3.89
C PHE A 334 -12.31 -4.78 2.90
N GLN A 335 -11.25 -4.37 2.19
CA GLN A 335 -10.47 -5.26 1.35
C GLN A 335 -9.93 -6.50 2.07
N TRP A 336 -9.83 -6.47 3.40
CA TRP A 336 -9.40 -7.62 4.19
C TRP A 336 -10.43 -8.76 4.24
N ARG A 337 -11.70 -8.50 3.89
CA ARG A 337 -12.74 -9.54 3.75
C ARG A 337 -12.60 -10.30 2.44
N THR A 338 -12.29 -9.59 1.36
CA THR A 338 -12.33 -10.09 -0.01
C THR A 338 -11.43 -11.32 -0.24
N PRO A 339 -10.17 -11.40 0.25
CA PRO A 339 -9.32 -12.58 0.01
C PRO A 339 -9.85 -13.86 0.67
N ILE A 340 -10.56 -13.76 1.78
CA ILE A 340 -11.19 -14.91 2.42
C ILE A 340 -12.40 -15.37 1.59
N ILE A 341 -13.19 -14.45 1.08
CA ILE A 341 -14.32 -14.72 0.18
C ILE A 341 -13.81 -15.30 -1.15
N ALA A 342 -12.77 -14.72 -1.72
CA ALA A 342 -12.13 -15.25 -2.94
C ALA A 342 -11.61 -16.69 -2.73
N ALA A 343 -11.02 -16.99 -1.57
CA ALA A 343 -10.56 -18.34 -1.27
C ALA A 343 -11.71 -19.36 -1.30
N THR A 344 -12.85 -19.07 -0.66
CA THR A 344 -14.01 -19.97 -0.69
C THR A 344 -14.58 -20.12 -2.10
N GLN A 345 -14.73 -19.02 -2.86
CA GLN A 345 -15.21 -19.07 -4.24
C GLN A 345 -14.29 -19.92 -5.16
N ILE A 346 -12.98 -19.73 -5.05
CA ILE A 346 -11.99 -20.50 -5.81
C ILE A 346 -12.09 -22.00 -5.48
N LEU A 347 -12.20 -22.35 -4.19
CA LEU A 347 -12.31 -23.72 -3.74
C LEU A 347 -13.66 -24.38 -4.11
N ASP A 348 -14.69 -23.57 -4.34
CA ASP A 348 -15.97 -24.01 -4.93
C ASP A 348 -15.93 -24.08 -6.46
N GLY A 349 -14.85 -23.62 -7.10
CA GLY A 349 -14.67 -23.57 -8.55
C GLY A 349 -15.55 -22.52 -9.21
N GLU A 350 -15.85 -21.44 -8.51
CA GLU A 350 -16.54 -20.27 -9.04
C GLU A 350 -15.55 -19.33 -9.73
N GLU A 351 -16.00 -18.55 -10.70
CA GLU A 351 -15.14 -17.54 -11.34
C GLU A 351 -14.89 -16.37 -10.38
N VAL A 352 -13.63 -15.86 -10.37
CA VAL A 352 -13.24 -14.68 -9.62
C VAL A 352 -12.55 -13.67 -10.56
N PRO A 353 -12.55 -12.36 -10.26
CA PRO A 353 -11.74 -11.41 -11.01
C PRO A 353 -10.24 -11.77 -10.96
N ARG A 354 -9.55 -11.67 -12.10
CA ARG A 354 -8.08 -11.83 -12.15
C ARG A 354 -7.39 -10.74 -11.34
N GLU A 355 -7.84 -9.53 -11.56
CA GLU A 355 -7.53 -8.36 -10.77
C GLU A 355 -8.85 -7.87 -10.18
N TRP A 356 -8.96 -7.98 -8.87
CA TRP A 356 -10.16 -7.61 -8.15
C TRP A 356 -10.01 -6.19 -7.61
N VAL A 357 -10.29 -5.25 -8.52
CA VAL A 357 -10.20 -3.82 -8.21
C VAL A 357 -11.44 -3.38 -7.43
N LEU A 358 -11.24 -3.08 -6.16
CA LEU A 358 -12.31 -2.63 -5.26
C LEU A 358 -12.54 -1.12 -5.39
N PRO A 359 -13.77 -0.63 -5.10
CA PRO A 359 -14.04 0.80 -5.10
C PRO A 359 -13.18 1.55 -4.08
N GLN A 360 -12.83 2.80 -4.42
CA GLN A 360 -11.97 3.66 -3.61
C GLN A 360 -12.52 5.08 -3.62
N GLU A 361 -13.55 5.33 -2.82
CA GLU A 361 -14.18 6.63 -2.72
C GLU A 361 -13.52 7.47 -1.62
N PRO A 362 -13.00 8.68 -1.91
CA PRO A 362 -12.43 9.55 -0.90
C PRO A 362 -13.50 10.13 0.02
N ILE A 363 -13.13 10.37 1.27
CA ILE A 363 -13.96 11.11 2.22
C ILE A 363 -13.61 12.59 2.11
N THR A 364 -14.64 13.38 1.83
CA THR A 364 -14.59 14.85 1.68
C THR A 364 -15.41 15.52 2.78
N ALA A 365 -15.41 16.83 2.83
CA ALA A 365 -16.26 17.59 3.75
C ALA A 365 -17.77 17.31 3.53
N GLU A 366 -18.17 16.81 2.34
CA GLU A 366 -19.57 16.56 1.99
C GLU A 366 -20.11 15.27 2.62
N ASN A 367 -19.28 14.19 2.69
CA ASN A 367 -19.68 12.88 3.18
C ASN A 367 -19.07 12.48 4.55
N ARG A 368 -18.08 13.23 5.06
CA ARG A 368 -17.38 12.98 6.34
C ARG A 368 -18.33 12.72 7.51
N ASP A 369 -19.36 13.56 7.66
CA ASP A 369 -20.26 13.50 8.81
C ASP A 369 -21.07 12.22 8.83
N GLU A 370 -21.42 11.65 7.67
CA GLU A 370 -22.09 10.36 7.54
C GLU A 370 -21.22 9.21 8.05
N TYR A 371 -19.93 9.21 7.67
CA TYR A 371 -18.97 8.22 8.17
C TYR A 371 -18.73 8.35 9.68
N LEU A 372 -18.66 9.57 10.21
CA LEU A 372 -18.52 9.79 11.64
C LEU A 372 -19.75 9.32 12.43
N GLU A 373 -20.96 9.51 11.91
CA GLU A 373 -22.21 9.05 12.53
C GLU A 373 -22.27 7.51 12.58
N ARG A 374 -21.91 6.83 11.48
CA ARG A 374 -21.88 5.36 11.44
C ARG A 374 -20.87 4.76 12.43
N ASN A 375 -19.79 5.49 12.74
CA ASN A 375 -18.69 5.05 13.57
C ASN A 375 -18.61 5.78 14.92
N GLU A 376 -19.75 6.33 15.43
CA GLU A 376 -19.78 7.15 16.65
C GLU A 376 -19.15 6.43 17.86
N ASP A 377 -19.47 5.15 18.03
CA ASP A 377 -19.05 4.34 19.17
C ASP A 377 -17.69 3.67 18.99
N MET A 378 -17.01 3.84 17.85
CA MET A 378 -15.73 3.20 17.57
C MET A 378 -14.54 3.94 18.21
N PRO A 379 -13.45 3.23 18.57
CA PRO A 379 -12.26 3.85 19.12
C PRO A 379 -11.55 4.78 18.12
N SER A 380 -10.72 5.69 18.62
CA SER A 380 -10.08 6.73 17.80
C SER A 380 -9.17 6.20 16.69
N LEU A 381 -8.57 5.02 16.90
CA LEU A 381 -7.69 4.37 15.92
C LEU A 381 -8.45 3.46 14.95
N HIS A 382 -9.78 3.53 14.93
CA HIS A 382 -10.61 2.79 13.97
C HIS A 382 -10.65 3.52 12.62
N TYR A 383 -10.80 2.76 11.55
CA TYR A 383 -10.96 3.26 10.18
C TYR A 383 -12.42 3.20 9.75
N ALA A 384 -12.91 4.27 9.14
CA ALA A 384 -14.34 4.43 8.88
C ALA A 384 -14.89 3.50 7.79
N GLN A 385 -14.06 3.10 6.83
CA GLN A 385 -14.42 2.15 5.76
C GLN A 385 -13.89 0.74 6.05
N PHE A 386 -14.26 0.16 7.20
CA PHE A 386 -13.79 -1.18 7.62
C PHE A 386 -14.67 -2.33 7.13
N GLY A 387 -15.95 -2.08 6.84
CA GLY A 387 -16.86 -3.04 6.24
C GLY A 387 -17.12 -4.30 7.08
N GLY A 388 -17.27 -4.15 8.39
CA GLY A 388 -17.49 -5.25 9.32
C GLY A 388 -18.77 -5.13 10.15
N GLU A 389 -19.66 -4.19 9.81
CA GLU A 389 -20.88 -3.89 10.57
C GLU A 389 -21.87 -5.03 10.61
N ASP A 390 -21.86 -5.90 9.61
CA ASP A 390 -22.71 -7.09 9.48
C ASP A 390 -22.08 -8.37 10.08
N LEU A 391 -20.78 -8.31 10.46
CA LEU A 391 -20.04 -9.47 10.91
C LEU A 391 -20.33 -9.83 12.39
N PRO A 392 -20.14 -11.09 12.79
CA PRO A 392 -20.23 -11.51 14.18
C PRO A 392 -19.29 -10.69 15.06
N GLY A 393 -19.69 -10.44 16.31
CA GLY A 393 -18.87 -9.69 17.26
C GLY A 393 -18.85 -8.18 17.06
N PHE A 394 -19.52 -7.63 16.05
CA PHE A 394 -19.72 -6.18 15.93
C PHE A 394 -20.65 -5.66 17.04
N PRO A 395 -20.35 -4.53 17.71
CA PRO A 395 -19.16 -3.69 17.55
C PRO A 395 -17.98 -4.06 18.47
N GLU A 396 -18.18 -4.98 19.41
CA GLU A 396 -17.26 -5.25 20.53
C GLU A 396 -15.86 -5.70 20.06
N ALA A 397 -15.79 -6.53 18.99
CA ALA A 397 -14.52 -7.01 18.48
C ALA A 397 -13.57 -5.88 18.01
N TRP A 398 -14.13 -4.77 17.54
CA TRP A 398 -13.37 -3.59 17.09
C TRP A 398 -13.17 -2.55 18.19
N GLN A 399 -13.99 -2.56 19.24
CA GLN A 399 -13.85 -1.64 20.38
C GLN A 399 -12.81 -2.11 21.40
N ASP A 400 -12.64 -3.43 21.56
CA ASP A 400 -11.84 -4.05 22.62
C ASP A 400 -10.37 -4.28 22.16
N ARG A 401 -9.65 -3.16 21.88
CA ARG A 401 -8.27 -3.18 21.37
C ARG A 401 -7.41 -2.00 21.87
#